data_286eccab63b2c72c9937df18a5aceb5e
#
_entry.id   286eccab63b2c72c9937df18a5aceb5e
#
_cell.length_a   1.000
_cell.length_b   1.000
_cell.length_c   1.000
_cell.angle_alpha   90.00
_cell.angle_beta   90.00
_cell.angle_gamma   90.00
#
_symmetry.space_group_name_H-M   'P 1'
#
loop_
_entity.id
_entity.type
_entity.pdbx_description
1 polymer ?
#
loop_
_entity_poly.entity_id
_entity_poly.type
_entity_poly.pdbx_seq_one_letter_code
_entity_poly.pdbx_strand_id
1 'polypeptide(L)'
;MGAQLRIYRRRMRSVKATKKITRAMELISASRIVKAQQRVAASSPYSTELTRAVAAVASFSSDAHPLTTAVENPRRAAVLVISADRGMAGAYSNAAIKEGDLLIADLKARGIETSAFLVGRKAVNFYRFRNRDIAGSWTGFSDNPTFEHAREVAQALITAFLTEHGSVATTEKGDLAGVDELHIVYTEFKSMITQLPVAAQMLPLQLEKSDANDSATSGLKPQYEFEPSSEQVLNSLLPRYVEARVFNAMLQSAASEHAARRRAMKSATDNADELIKSLTRLANAARQAEITQEISEIVGGADALASASAGSE
;
A
#
# COMPACT_ATOMS: atom_id res chain seq x y z
N MET A 1 -33.88 -35.40 -0.73
CA MET A 1 -33.87 -34.16 0.06
C MET A 1 -32.73 -34.04 1.05
N GLY A 2 -32.25 -35.07 1.71
CA GLY A 2 -31.06 -35.04 2.56
C GLY A 2 -29.78 -34.53 1.90
N ALA A 3 -29.71 -34.47 0.57
CA ALA A 3 -28.58 -33.92 -0.17
C ALA A 3 -28.47 -32.38 -0.01
N GLN A 4 -29.60 -31.64 -0.06
CA GLN A 4 -29.57 -30.18 0.10
C GLN A 4 -29.17 -29.77 1.53
N LEU A 5 -29.70 -30.43 2.54
CA LEU A 5 -29.37 -30.19 3.93
C LEU A 5 -27.84 -30.41 4.19
N ARG A 6 -27.27 -31.47 3.58
CA ARG A 6 -25.83 -31.75 3.64
C ARG A 6 -25.00 -30.64 2.99
N ILE A 7 -25.44 -30.10 1.83
CA ILE A 7 -24.78 -28.98 1.15
C ILE A 7 -24.77 -27.73 2.02
N TYR A 8 -25.94 -27.35 2.59
CA TYR A 8 -26.03 -26.17 3.47
C TYR A 8 -25.14 -26.30 4.71
N ARG A 9 -25.15 -27.47 5.36
CA ARG A 9 -24.31 -27.76 6.52
C ARG A 9 -22.80 -27.69 6.16
N ARG A 10 -22.40 -28.20 4.98
CA ARG A 10 -21.03 -28.14 4.50
C ARG A 10 -20.61 -26.68 4.24
N ARG A 11 -21.44 -25.90 3.54
CA ARG A 11 -21.19 -24.48 3.28
C ARG A 11 -21.08 -23.68 4.58
N MET A 12 -21.97 -23.92 5.53
CA MET A 12 -21.97 -23.26 6.84
C MET A 12 -20.66 -23.56 7.61
N ARG A 13 -20.17 -24.79 7.57
CA ARG A 13 -18.87 -25.14 8.21
C ARG A 13 -17.72 -24.37 7.56
N SER A 14 -17.67 -24.29 6.24
CA SER A 14 -16.65 -23.53 5.51
C SER A 14 -16.69 -22.03 5.86
N VAL A 15 -17.87 -21.42 5.84
CA VAL A 15 -18.02 -20.00 6.17
C VAL A 15 -17.66 -19.71 7.63
N LYS A 16 -18.04 -20.60 8.57
CA LYS A 16 -17.61 -20.50 9.99
C LYS A 16 -16.09 -20.55 10.16
N ALA A 17 -15.40 -21.38 9.37
CA ALA A 17 -13.95 -21.45 9.38
C ALA A 17 -13.34 -20.15 8.82
N THR A 18 -13.85 -19.67 7.68
CA THR A 18 -13.42 -18.39 7.09
C THR A 18 -13.63 -17.23 8.06
N LYS A 19 -14.78 -17.14 8.74
CA LYS A 19 -15.04 -16.13 9.78
C LYS A 19 -13.99 -16.13 10.89
N LYS A 20 -13.57 -17.31 11.37
CA LYS A 20 -12.53 -17.41 12.41
C LYS A 20 -11.21 -16.84 11.91
N ILE A 21 -10.83 -17.12 10.65
CA ILE A 21 -9.61 -16.64 10.03
C ILE A 21 -9.66 -15.11 9.86
N THR A 22 -10.76 -14.58 9.31
CA THR A 22 -10.88 -13.12 9.09
C THR A 22 -10.88 -12.36 10.41
N ARG A 23 -11.53 -12.90 11.46
CA ARG A 23 -11.51 -12.30 12.80
C ARG A 23 -10.10 -12.30 13.42
N ALA A 24 -9.36 -13.39 13.27
CA ALA A 24 -7.98 -13.44 13.73
C ALA A 24 -7.09 -12.43 12.99
N MET A 25 -7.24 -12.33 11.67
CA MET A 25 -6.48 -11.35 10.85
C MET A 25 -6.86 -9.91 11.17
N GLU A 26 -8.11 -9.63 11.50
CA GLU A 26 -8.55 -8.31 11.99
C GLU A 26 -7.79 -7.92 13.26
N LEU A 27 -7.72 -8.82 14.25
CA LEU A 27 -7.04 -8.59 15.52
C LEU A 27 -5.53 -8.42 15.35
N ILE A 28 -4.89 -9.27 14.53
CA ILE A 28 -3.46 -9.16 14.20
C ILE A 28 -3.17 -7.81 13.53
N SER A 29 -4.00 -7.41 12.56
CA SER A 29 -3.82 -6.13 11.88
C SER A 29 -3.99 -4.95 12.86
N ALA A 30 -4.94 -5.02 13.79
CA ALA A 30 -5.13 -4.00 14.82
C ALA A 30 -3.88 -3.82 15.70
N SER A 31 -3.26 -4.92 16.14
CA SER A 31 -2.00 -4.86 16.91
C SER A 31 -0.85 -4.29 16.09
N ARG A 32 -0.74 -4.67 14.80
CA ARG A 32 0.33 -4.19 13.92
C ARG A 32 0.22 -2.70 13.58
N ILE A 33 -1.00 -2.15 13.48
CA ILE A 33 -1.21 -0.72 13.28
C ILE A 33 -0.56 0.09 14.40
N VAL A 34 -0.80 -0.29 15.67
CA VAL A 34 -0.23 0.44 16.82
C VAL A 34 1.30 0.47 16.74
N LYS A 35 1.93 -0.67 16.43
CA LYS A 35 3.39 -0.74 16.27
C LYS A 35 3.89 0.09 15.08
N ALA A 36 3.16 0.09 13.96
CA ALA A 36 3.52 0.89 12.79
C ALA A 36 3.41 2.39 13.09
N GLN A 37 2.35 2.83 13.77
CA GLN A 37 2.18 4.23 14.21
C GLN A 37 3.30 4.68 15.16
N GLN A 38 3.70 3.84 16.12
CA GLN A 38 4.82 4.14 17.01
C GLN A 38 6.13 4.35 16.22
N ARG A 39 6.38 3.53 15.19
CA ARG A 39 7.56 3.69 14.33
C ARG A 39 7.49 4.96 13.47
N VAL A 40 6.33 5.28 12.91
CA VAL A 40 6.12 6.54 12.19
C VAL A 40 6.42 7.72 13.11
N ALA A 41 5.83 7.74 14.31
CA ALA A 41 6.04 8.80 15.29
C ALA A 41 7.53 8.92 15.72
N ALA A 42 8.23 7.80 15.87
CA ALA A 42 9.65 7.78 16.23
C ALA A 42 10.57 8.26 15.09
N SER A 43 10.22 8.01 13.82
CA SER A 43 11.02 8.42 12.66
C SER A 43 10.73 9.84 12.17
N SER A 44 9.53 10.35 12.43
CA SER A 44 9.05 11.65 11.94
C SER A 44 9.94 12.84 12.35
N PRO A 45 10.40 12.98 13.61
CA PRO A 45 11.26 14.08 14.01
C PRO A 45 12.56 14.14 13.22
N TYR A 46 13.23 13.00 13.03
CA TYR A 46 14.45 12.92 12.24
C TYR A 46 14.23 13.36 10.78
N SER A 47 13.18 12.86 10.13
CA SER A 47 12.85 13.23 8.76
C SER A 47 12.52 14.72 8.63
N THR A 48 11.82 15.30 9.61
CA THR A 48 11.47 16.72 9.63
C THR A 48 12.70 17.60 9.81
N GLU A 49 13.57 17.29 10.80
CA GLU A 49 14.78 18.07 11.04
C GLU A 49 15.79 17.95 9.88
N LEU A 50 15.89 16.77 9.28
CA LEU A 50 16.74 16.57 8.10
C LEU A 50 16.23 17.39 6.90
N THR A 51 14.93 17.41 6.66
CA THR A 51 14.32 18.26 5.60
C THR A 51 14.59 19.73 5.87
N ARG A 52 14.45 20.17 7.13
CA ARG A 52 14.73 21.56 7.53
C ARG A 52 16.22 21.91 7.38
N ALA A 53 17.12 21.00 7.74
CA ALA A 53 18.56 21.20 7.56
C ALA A 53 18.94 21.33 6.07
N VAL A 54 18.42 20.43 5.21
CA VAL A 54 18.65 20.52 3.76
C VAL A 54 18.10 21.81 3.19
N ALA A 55 16.89 22.22 3.57
CA ALA A 55 16.30 23.48 3.13
C ALA A 55 17.12 24.70 3.59
N ALA A 56 17.64 24.68 4.81
CA ALA A 56 18.51 25.73 5.33
C ALA A 56 19.80 25.84 4.51
N VAL A 57 20.53 24.74 4.31
CA VAL A 57 21.78 24.75 3.50
C VAL A 57 21.48 25.21 2.08
N ALA A 58 20.41 24.72 1.48
CA ALA A 58 20.01 25.11 0.11
C ALA A 58 19.67 26.60 -0.01
N SER A 59 19.11 27.22 1.03
CA SER A 59 18.79 28.65 1.03
C SER A 59 20.02 29.58 1.14
N PHE A 60 21.15 29.05 1.63
CA PHE A 60 22.42 29.77 1.76
C PHE A 60 23.44 29.42 0.68
N SER A 61 23.19 28.34 -0.09
CA SER A 61 24.07 27.97 -1.21
C SER A 61 23.73 28.80 -2.44
N SER A 62 24.71 29.51 -2.97
CA SER A 62 24.61 30.23 -4.25
C SER A 62 24.89 29.33 -5.45
N ASP A 63 25.44 28.15 -5.21
CA ASP A 63 25.87 27.23 -6.25
C ASP A 63 24.75 26.27 -6.66
N ALA A 64 24.66 26.00 -7.96
CA ALA A 64 23.74 25.02 -8.51
C ALA A 64 24.09 23.61 -8.00
N HIS A 65 23.21 23.03 -7.17
CA HIS A 65 23.41 21.68 -6.64
C HIS A 65 22.28 20.76 -7.17
N PRO A 66 22.56 19.49 -7.57
CA PRO A 66 21.56 18.58 -8.10
C PRO A 66 20.32 18.40 -7.19
N LEU A 67 20.49 18.55 -5.87
CA LEU A 67 19.38 18.49 -4.89
C LEU A 67 18.36 19.61 -5.04
N THR A 68 18.80 20.79 -5.46
CA THR A 68 18.02 22.03 -5.35
C THR A 68 17.76 22.72 -6.69
N THR A 69 18.54 22.34 -7.71
CA THR A 69 18.44 22.95 -9.03
C THR A 69 17.63 22.04 -9.94
N ALA A 70 16.45 22.52 -10.33
CA ALA A 70 15.65 21.83 -11.33
C ALA A 70 16.32 21.92 -12.70
N VAL A 71 16.34 20.83 -13.44
CA VAL A 71 16.74 20.81 -14.85
C VAL A 71 15.67 21.56 -15.64
N GLU A 72 16.07 22.52 -16.48
CA GLU A 72 15.13 23.33 -17.27
C GLU A 72 14.20 22.48 -18.15
N ASN A 73 14.72 21.38 -18.71
CA ASN A 73 13.97 20.45 -19.56
C ASN A 73 14.19 19.00 -19.07
N PRO A 74 13.50 18.56 -18.02
CA PRO A 74 13.63 17.20 -17.54
C PRO A 74 13.14 16.22 -18.61
N ARG A 75 13.93 15.19 -18.86
CA ARG A 75 13.66 14.17 -19.90
C ARG A 75 13.20 12.85 -19.34
N ARG A 76 13.66 12.50 -18.13
CA ARG A 76 13.30 11.23 -17.49
C ARG A 76 13.09 11.39 -15.99
N ALA A 77 12.04 10.78 -15.47
CA ALA A 77 11.72 10.75 -14.06
C ALA A 77 11.68 9.32 -13.51
N ALA A 78 12.26 9.10 -12.34
CA ALA A 78 12.05 7.88 -11.58
C ALA A 78 10.76 8.01 -10.75
N VAL A 79 9.92 6.99 -10.79
CA VAL A 79 8.67 6.91 -10.02
C VAL A 79 8.72 5.69 -9.11
N LEU A 80 8.93 5.90 -7.81
CA LEU A 80 8.86 4.85 -6.80
C LEU A 80 7.41 4.65 -6.36
N VAL A 81 6.84 3.47 -6.60
CA VAL A 81 5.48 3.11 -6.17
C VAL A 81 5.54 2.10 -5.04
N ILE A 82 4.99 2.45 -3.87
CA ILE A 82 4.94 1.59 -2.70
C ILE A 82 3.56 0.94 -2.59
N SER A 83 3.54 -0.40 -2.67
CA SER A 83 2.33 -1.23 -2.56
C SER A 83 2.51 -2.35 -1.53
N ALA A 84 1.51 -3.23 -1.40
CA ALA A 84 1.58 -4.37 -0.50
C ALA A 84 2.24 -5.60 -1.13
N ASP A 85 2.91 -6.40 -0.29
CA ASP A 85 3.30 -7.76 -0.64
C ASP A 85 2.13 -8.75 -0.54
N ARG A 86 1.26 -8.55 0.43
CA ARG A 86 0.14 -9.44 0.75
C ARG A 86 -1.19 -8.85 0.30
N GLY A 87 -2.13 -9.73 -0.01
CA GLY A 87 -3.51 -9.33 -0.32
C GLY A 87 -4.35 -9.04 0.92
N MET A 88 -5.67 -9.06 0.71
CA MET A 88 -6.71 -8.87 1.73
C MET A 88 -6.63 -7.51 2.45
N ALA A 89 -6.08 -6.51 1.79
CA ALA A 89 -6.02 -5.13 2.25
C ALA A 89 -7.01 -4.21 1.51
N GLY A 90 -8.13 -4.76 1.04
CA GLY A 90 -9.14 -4.00 0.29
C GLY A 90 -8.56 -3.34 -0.96
N ALA A 91 -8.87 -2.08 -1.16
CA ALA A 91 -8.43 -1.30 -2.31
C ALA A 91 -7.01 -0.71 -2.18
N TYR A 92 -6.30 -0.89 -1.05
CA TYR A 92 -5.03 -0.25 -0.74
C TYR A 92 -4.02 -0.30 -1.89
N SER A 93 -3.65 -1.51 -2.35
CA SER A 93 -2.65 -1.65 -3.42
C SER A 93 -3.12 -1.09 -4.74
N ASN A 94 -4.39 -1.28 -5.08
CA ASN A 94 -4.95 -0.76 -6.33
C ASN A 94 -5.01 0.77 -6.32
N ALA A 95 -5.29 1.39 -5.17
CA ALA A 95 -5.31 2.84 -5.02
C ALA A 95 -3.90 3.43 -5.19
N ALA A 96 -2.87 2.83 -4.57
CA ALA A 96 -1.49 3.26 -4.74
C ALA A 96 -0.99 3.09 -6.19
N ILE A 97 -1.31 1.97 -6.84
CA ILE A 97 -0.95 1.74 -8.25
C ILE A 97 -1.65 2.75 -9.17
N LYS A 98 -2.95 3.01 -8.93
CA LYS A 98 -3.71 4.00 -9.71
C LYS A 98 -3.10 5.41 -9.58
N GLU A 99 -2.69 5.81 -8.38
CA GLU A 99 -2.02 7.09 -8.16
C GLU A 99 -0.69 7.16 -8.90
N GLY A 100 0.09 6.07 -8.90
CA GLY A 100 1.30 5.94 -9.72
C GLY A 100 1.01 6.05 -11.22
N ASP A 101 -0.06 5.41 -11.69
CA ASP A 101 -0.46 5.51 -13.10
C ASP A 101 -0.90 6.92 -13.50
N LEU A 102 -1.57 7.66 -12.60
CA LEU A 102 -1.94 9.06 -12.81
C LEU A 102 -0.70 9.96 -12.90
N LEU A 103 0.25 9.81 -11.99
CA LEU A 103 1.51 10.55 -12.03
C LEU A 103 2.30 10.25 -13.31
N ILE A 104 2.41 8.99 -13.70
CA ILE A 104 3.11 8.58 -14.94
C ILE A 104 2.41 9.18 -16.17
N ALA A 105 1.09 9.24 -16.17
CA ALA A 105 0.34 9.86 -17.27
C ALA A 105 0.60 11.37 -17.36
N ASP A 106 0.65 12.06 -16.22
CA ASP A 106 0.98 13.50 -16.15
C ASP A 106 2.41 13.78 -16.64
N LEU A 107 3.40 13.01 -16.15
CA LEU A 107 4.79 13.14 -16.58
C LEU A 107 4.94 12.93 -18.10
N LYS A 108 4.27 11.92 -18.65
CA LYS A 108 4.25 11.66 -20.10
C LYS A 108 3.59 12.76 -20.89
N ALA A 109 2.52 13.37 -20.38
CA ALA A 109 1.87 14.52 -21.01
C ALA A 109 2.80 15.74 -21.06
N ARG A 110 3.72 15.86 -20.10
CA ARG A 110 4.80 16.86 -20.07
C ARG A 110 6.00 16.47 -20.96
N GLY A 111 5.98 15.34 -21.65
CA GLY A 111 7.07 14.85 -22.49
C GLY A 111 8.20 14.16 -21.71
N ILE A 112 7.99 13.78 -20.45
CA ILE A 112 8.99 13.18 -19.58
C ILE A 112 8.84 11.65 -19.62
N GLU A 113 9.90 10.94 -19.98
CA GLU A 113 9.97 9.48 -19.86
C GLU A 113 9.96 9.05 -18.39
N THR A 114 9.46 7.85 -18.11
CA THR A 114 9.35 7.37 -16.73
C THR A 114 10.04 6.04 -16.52
N SER A 115 10.85 5.93 -15.48
CA SER A 115 11.46 4.70 -14.97
C SER A 115 10.74 4.26 -13.70
N ALA A 116 10.08 3.09 -13.74
CA ALA A 116 9.27 2.61 -12.62
C ALA A 116 10.12 1.79 -11.64
N PHE A 117 10.11 2.21 -10.38
CA PHE A 117 10.67 1.49 -9.24
C PHE A 117 9.54 1.02 -8.33
N LEU A 118 9.51 -0.27 -7.98
CA LEU A 118 8.34 -0.87 -7.35
C LEU A 118 8.69 -1.54 -6.02
N VAL A 119 7.98 -1.18 -4.96
CA VAL A 119 8.00 -1.87 -3.67
C VAL A 119 6.69 -2.61 -3.46
N GLY A 120 6.77 -3.92 -3.16
CA GLY A 120 5.64 -4.79 -2.92
C GLY A 120 5.18 -5.60 -4.13
N ARG A 121 4.94 -6.88 -3.88
CA ARG A 121 4.57 -7.87 -4.93
C ARG A 121 3.32 -7.50 -5.74
N LYS A 122 2.39 -6.73 -5.16
CA LYS A 122 1.16 -6.36 -5.86
C LYS A 122 1.44 -5.42 -7.04
N ALA A 123 2.30 -4.41 -6.85
CA ALA A 123 2.72 -3.53 -7.96
C ALA A 123 3.57 -4.30 -8.98
N VAL A 124 4.55 -5.08 -8.52
CA VAL A 124 5.41 -5.89 -9.41
C VAL A 124 4.59 -6.82 -10.31
N ASN A 125 3.63 -7.56 -9.71
CA ASN A 125 2.78 -8.46 -10.47
C ASN A 125 1.87 -7.70 -11.46
N PHE A 126 1.36 -6.53 -11.09
CA PHE A 126 0.52 -5.70 -11.94
C PHE A 126 1.30 -5.19 -13.17
N TYR A 127 2.54 -4.73 -12.98
CA TYR A 127 3.38 -4.26 -14.07
C TYR A 127 3.79 -5.40 -14.99
N ARG A 128 4.23 -6.53 -14.43
CA ARG A 128 4.58 -7.74 -15.20
C ARG A 128 3.40 -8.26 -16.03
N PHE A 129 2.22 -8.31 -15.43
CA PHE A 129 1.01 -8.77 -16.15
C PHE A 129 0.66 -7.87 -17.34
N ARG A 130 1.00 -6.59 -17.27
CA ARG A 130 0.77 -5.61 -18.34
C ARG A 130 1.97 -5.41 -19.26
N ASN A 131 3.01 -6.20 -19.11
CA ASN A 131 4.26 -6.09 -19.86
C ASN A 131 4.85 -4.66 -19.82
N ARG A 132 4.83 -4.03 -18.64
CA ARG A 132 5.44 -2.73 -18.41
C ARG A 132 6.85 -2.91 -17.88
N ASP A 133 7.76 -2.05 -18.30
CA ASP A 133 9.14 -2.04 -17.84
C ASP A 133 9.24 -1.69 -16.36
N ILE A 134 10.16 -2.36 -15.68
CA ILE A 134 10.46 -2.19 -14.26
C ILE A 134 11.96 -1.94 -14.14
N ALA A 135 12.34 -0.74 -13.71
CA ALA A 135 13.74 -0.37 -13.49
C ALA A 135 14.30 -0.97 -12.20
N GLY A 136 13.47 -1.14 -11.17
CA GLY A 136 13.87 -1.79 -9.91
C GLY A 136 12.67 -2.34 -9.15
N SER A 137 12.87 -3.47 -8.44
CA SER A 137 11.77 -4.06 -7.67
C SER A 137 12.25 -4.70 -6.38
N TRP A 138 11.49 -4.48 -5.29
CA TRP A 138 11.75 -5.00 -3.95
C TRP A 138 10.47 -5.56 -3.34
N THR A 139 10.58 -6.71 -2.71
CA THR A 139 9.41 -7.41 -2.16
C THR A 139 9.75 -8.12 -0.86
N GLY A 140 8.72 -8.41 -0.05
CA GLY A 140 8.83 -9.26 1.13
C GLY A 140 8.77 -8.50 2.47
N PHE A 141 8.79 -7.18 2.46
CA PHE A 141 8.89 -6.37 3.67
C PHE A 141 7.85 -5.23 3.79
N SER A 142 6.87 -5.15 2.88
CA SER A 142 5.90 -4.03 2.85
C SER A 142 5.15 -3.83 4.17
N ASP A 143 4.86 -4.90 4.90
CA ASP A 143 4.12 -4.87 6.17
C ASP A 143 5.01 -4.63 7.41
N ASN A 144 6.34 -4.68 7.24
CA ASN A 144 7.31 -4.44 8.32
C ASN A 144 8.65 -3.94 7.77
N PRO A 145 8.71 -2.75 7.14
CA PRO A 145 9.94 -2.23 6.58
C PRO A 145 10.96 -1.89 7.67
N THR A 146 12.24 -2.11 7.35
CA THR A 146 13.38 -1.66 8.16
C THR A 146 14.12 -0.53 7.45
N PHE A 147 14.98 0.17 8.17
CA PHE A 147 15.81 1.22 7.56
C PHE A 147 16.75 0.67 6.48
N GLU A 148 17.23 -0.57 6.65
CA GLU A 148 18.07 -1.23 5.65
C GLU A 148 17.35 -1.47 4.32
N HIS A 149 16.08 -1.89 4.36
CA HIS A 149 15.25 -2.00 3.16
C HIS A 149 15.08 -0.65 2.46
N ALA A 150 14.88 0.42 3.23
CA ALA A 150 14.75 1.77 2.69
C ALA A 150 16.05 2.26 2.08
N ARG A 151 17.20 1.97 2.73
CA ARG A 151 18.52 2.30 2.22
C ARG A 151 18.79 1.63 0.88
N GLU A 152 18.48 0.35 0.74
CA GLU A 152 18.67 -0.39 -0.50
C GLU A 152 17.87 0.21 -1.66
N VAL A 153 16.60 0.58 -1.42
CA VAL A 153 15.76 1.26 -2.41
C VAL A 153 16.30 2.65 -2.72
N ALA A 154 16.67 3.41 -1.70
CA ALA A 154 17.20 4.77 -1.84
C ALA A 154 18.50 4.80 -2.63
N GLN A 155 19.41 3.86 -2.40
CA GLN A 155 20.66 3.75 -3.15
C GLN A 155 20.42 3.56 -4.65
N ALA A 156 19.48 2.73 -5.05
CA ALA A 156 19.13 2.56 -6.45
C ALA A 156 18.57 3.86 -7.07
N LEU A 157 17.72 4.58 -6.33
CA LEU A 157 17.17 5.87 -6.76
C LEU A 157 18.25 6.95 -6.87
N ILE A 158 19.15 7.02 -5.88
CA ILE A 158 20.27 7.97 -5.88
C ILE A 158 21.24 7.68 -7.02
N THR A 159 21.54 6.39 -7.27
CA THR A 159 22.40 6.00 -8.40
C THR A 159 21.77 6.44 -9.72
N ALA A 160 20.47 6.21 -9.91
CA ALA A 160 19.77 6.68 -11.11
C ALA A 160 19.80 8.22 -11.24
N PHE A 161 19.65 8.95 -10.14
CA PHE A 161 19.63 10.40 -10.13
C PHE A 161 21.00 11.05 -10.35
N LEU A 162 22.07 10.43 -9.87
CA LEU A 162 23.44 10.91 -10.07
C LEU A 162 24.05 10.46 -11.41
N THR A 163 23.38 9.56 -12.12
CA THR A 163 23.81 9.12 -13.45
C THR A 163 23.40 10.17 -14.48
N GLU A 164 24.36 10.60 -15.30
CA GLU A 164 24.10 11.58 -16.35
C GLU A 164 23.01 11.10 -17.31
N HIS A 165 22.21 12.05 -17.79
CA HIS A 165 21.16 11.76 -18.76
C HIS A 165 21.75 11.11 -20.03
N GLY A 166 21.11 10.02 -20.49
CA GLY A 166 21.58 9.23 -21.63
C GLY A 166 22.64 8.17 -21.30
N SER A 167 23.16 8.21 -20.08
CA SER A 167 24.06 7.18 -19.57
C SER A 167 23.29 6.13 -18.76
N VAL A 168 23.92 4.98 -18.56
CA VAL A 168 23.38 3.84 -17.84
C VAL A 168 24.37 3.42 -16.78
N ALA A 169 23.96 3.39 -15.52
CA ALA A 169 24.76 2.83 -14.43
C ALA A 169 24.47 1.33 -14.32
N THR A 170 25.49 0.51 -14.51
CA THR A 170 25.39 -0.94 -14.30
C THR A 170 25.50 -1.23 -12.80
N THR A 171 24.47 -1.85 -12.23
CA THR A 171 24.42 -2.28 -10.84
C THR A 171 24.26 -3.80 -10.75
N GLU A 172 24.51 -4.37 -9.58
CA GLU A 172 24.29 -5.81 -9.33
C GLU A 172 22.84 -6.26 -9.63
N LYS A 173 21.87 -5.33 -9.61
CA LYS A 173 20.43 -5.59 -9.84
C LYS A 173 19.97 -5.26 -11.26
N GLY A 174 20.87 -4.82 -12.12
CA GLY A 174 20.57 -4.45 -13.51
C GLY A 174 21.00 -3.03 -13.84
N ASP A 175 20.72 -2.64 -15.06
CA ASP A 175 21.09 -1.36 -15.61
C ASP A 175 20.07 -0.28 -15.25
N LEU A 176 20.55 0.83 -14.69
CA LEU A 176 19.74 1.99 -14.28
C LEU A 176 20.04 3.17 -15.20
N ALA A 177 19.05 3.61 -15.95
CA ALA A 177 19.16 4.81 -16.76
C ALA A 177 19.12 6.07 -15.89
N GLY A 178 19.91 7.10 -16.26
CA GLY A 178 19.93 8.38 -15.59
C GLY A 178 18.56 9.09 -15.60
N VAL A 179 18.20 9.74 -14.49
CA VAL A 179 16.93 10.45 -14.30
C VAL A 179 17.15 11.86 -13.75
N ASP A 180 16.28 12.77 -14.17
CA ASP A 180 16.34 14.18 -13.79
C ASP A 180 15.44 14.50 -12.58
N GLU A 181 14.39 13.69 -12.36
CA GLU A 181 13.43 13.86 -11.27
C GLU A 181 13.20 12.54 -10.52
N LEU A 182 13.06 12.63 -9.19
CA LEU A 182 12.63 11.51 -8.35
C LEU A 182 11.26 11.79 -7.76
N HIS A 183 10.31 10.91 -8.02
CA HIS A 183 8.97 10.94 -7.46
C HIS A 183 8.70 9.71 -6.62
N ILE A 184 7.90 9.88 -5.57
CA ILE A 184 7.45 8.78 -4.70
C ILE A 184 5.93 8.76 -4.61
N VAL A 185 5.36 7.58 -4.77
CA VAL A 185 3.94 7.29 -4.59
C VAL A 185 3.78 6.35 -3.42
N TYR A 186 3.12 6.81 -2.39
CA TYR A 186 2.90 6.05 -1.15
C TYR A 186 1.53 6.36 -0.58
N THR A 187 1.11 5.63 0.44
CA THR A 187 -0.18 5.89 1.09
C THR A 187 0.05 6.51 2.47
N GLU A 188 -0.33 7.76 2.60
CA GLU A 188 -0.25 8.51 3.85
C GLU A 188 -1.30 8.00 4.84
N PHE A 189 -0.87 7.75 6.07
CA PHE A 189 -1.76 7.36 7.16
C PHE A 189 -2.30 8.60 7.90
N LYS A 190 -3.50 9.05 7.55
CA LYS A 190 -4.18 10.15 8.27
C LYS A 190 -4.87 9.67 9.53
N SER A 191 -5.61 8.56 9.42
CA SER A 191 -6.36 7.97 10.54
C SER A 191 -6.66 6.48 10.27
N MET A 192 -7.27 5.80 11.25
CA MET A 192 -7.76 4.43 11.10
C MET A 192 -8.81 4.27 10.00
N ILE A 193 -9.51 5.35 9.64
CA ILE A 193 -10.56 5.38 8.62
C ILE A 193 -10.00 5.87 7.28
N THR A 194 -9.15 6.88 7.31
CA THR A 194 -8.67 7.58 6.11
C THR A 194 -7.21 7.27 5.86
N GLN A 195 -6.92 6.66 4.73
CA GLN A 195 -5.59 6.47 4.16
C GLN A 195 -5.62 7.08 2.75
N LEU A 196 -4.69 7.99 2.47
CA LEU A 196 -4.66 8.76 1.24
C LEU A 196 -3.44 8.37 0.40
N PRO A 197 -3.62 7.80 -0.80
CA PRO A 197 -2.53 7.68 -1.75
C PRO A 197 -2.09 9.08 -2.16
N VAL A 198 -0.80 9.33 -2.14
CA VAL A 198 -0.19 10.61 -2.51
C VAL A 198 1.01 10.38 -3.40
N ALA A 199 1.16 11.24 -4.39
CA ALA A 199 2.34 11.38 -5.22
C ALA A 199 3.08 12.65 -4.81
N ALA A 200 4.38 12.55 -4.58
CA ALA A 200 5.21 13.68 -4.19
C ALA A 200 6.55 13.64 -4.93
N GLN A 201 7.03 14.79 -5.38
CA GLN A 201 8.38 14.94 -5.88
C GLN A 201 9.36 14.93 -4.70
N MET A 202 10.42 14.12 -4.79
CA MET A 202 11.48 14.08 -3.79
C MET A 202 12.68 14.94 -4.21
N LEU A 203 13.06 14.84 -5.47
CA LEU A 203 14.19 15.58 -6.05
C LEU A 203 13.84 16.06 -7.46
N PRO A 204 14.37 17.23 -7.87
CA PRO A 204 15.00 18.22 -7.00
C PRO A 204 14.04 18.77 -5.98
N LEU A 205 14.57 19.26 -4.86
CA LEU A 205 13.77 19.84 -3.78
C LEU A 205 13.06 21.09 -4.30
N GLN A 206 11.75 21.06 -4.28
CA GLN A 206 10.96 22.29 -4.44
C GLN A 206 11.02 23.07 -3.14
N LEU A 207 11.95 24.01 -3.09
CA LEU A 207 11.95 25.01 -2.02
C LEU A 207 10.73 25.89 -2.26
N GLU A 208 9.63 25.64 -1.55
CA GLU A 208 8.55 26.62 -1.49
C GLU A 208 9.20 27.92 -1.02
N LYS A 209 9.19 28.94 -1.90
CA LYS A 209 9.44 30.29 -1.46
C LYS A 209 8.37 30.56 -0.42
N SER A 210 8.76 30.48 0.86
CA SER A 210 7.89 30.87 1.97
C SER A 210 7.25 32.20 1.56
N ASP A 211 5.94 32.17 1.34
CA ASP A 211 5.21 33.38 1.00
C ASP A 211 5.59 34.46 2.02
N ALA A 212 5.96 35.63 1.53
CA ALA A 212 6.43 36.75 2.32
C ALA A 212 5.39 37.23 3.38
N ASN A 213 4.26 36.54 3.48
CA ASN A 213 3.18 36.78 4.46
C ASN A 213 3.29 35.99 5.78
N ASP A 214 4.24 35.04 5.91
CA ASP A 214 4.54 34.44 7.22
C ASP A 214 5.48 35.32 8.07
N SER A 215 5.43 36.63 7.81
CA SER A 215 6.14 37.71 8.54
C SER A 215 5.71 37.88 10.00
N ALA A 216 4.81 37.04 10.54
CA ALA A 216 4.32 37.18 11.90
C ALA A 216 5.17 36.45 12.95
N THR A 217 6.15 35.63 12.54
CA THR A 217 7.19 35.10 13.42
C THR A 217 8.55 35.61 12.95
N SER A 218 8.81 36.91 13.15
CA SER A 218 10.15 37.50 13.03
C SER A 218 11.06 37.01 14.16
N GLY A 219 11.29 35.70 14.23
CA GLY A 219 12.40 35.12 14.93
C GLY A 219 13.65 35.31 14.06
N LEU A 220 14.72 35.78 14.68
CA LEU A 220 16.06 35.83 14.11
C LEU A 220 16.33 34.51 13.36
N LYS A 221 16.49 34.54 12.04
CA LYS A 221 16.89 33.35 11.29
C LYS A 221 18.27 32.96 11.82
N PRO A 222 18.47 31.72 12.29
CA PRO A 222 19.79 31.29 12.74
C PRO A 222 20.78 31.44 11.59
N GLN A 223 21.91 32.10 11.85
CA GLN A 223 23.02 32.11 10.93
C GLN A 223 23.73 30.77 11.04
N TYR A 224 23.84 30.08 9.93
CA TYR A 224 24.57 28.81 9.84
C TYR A 224 25.92 29.07 9.18
N GLU A 225 26.98 28.56 9.77
CA GLU A 225 28.29 28.39 9.13
C GLU A 225 28.40 26.93 8.70
N PHE A 226 28.83 26.70 7.47
CA PHE A 226 28.95 25.37 6.89
C PHE A 226 30.42 24.96 6.76
N GLU A 227 30.79 23.87 7.41
CA GLU A 227 32.13 23.31 7.34
C GLU A 227 32.10 21.93 6.70
N PRO A 228 32.97 21.63 5.73
CA PRO A 228 33.98 22.52 5.14
C PRO A 228 33.44 23.46 4.06
N SER A 229 32.30 23.13 3.40
CA SER A 229 31.57 23.96 2.45
C SER A 229 30.11 23.54 2.36
N SER A 230 29.24 24.46 1.89
CA SER A 230 27.79 24.16 1.68
C SER A 230 27.58 23.01 0.69
N GLU A 231 28.38 22.94 -0.38
CA GLU A 231 28.31 21.87 -1.38
C GLU A 231 28.63 20.49 -0.78
N GLN A 232 29.72 20.38 -0.01
CA GLN A 232 30.12 19.13 0.63
C GLN A 232 29.09 18.67 1.67
N VAL A 233 28.51 19.61 2.40
CA VAL A 233 27.41 19.33 3.34
C VAL A 233 26.19 18.81 2.58
N LEU A 234 25.78 19.43 1.47
CA LEU A 234 24.65 18.95 0.65
C LEU A 234 24.94 17.56 0.09
N ASN A 235 26.13 17.32 -0.45
CA ASN A 235 26.54 15.99 -0.94
C ASN A 235 26.45 14.91 0.14
N SER A 236 26.76 15.22 1.38
CA SER A 236 26.64 14.29 2.50
C SER A 236 25.20 14.10 3.00
N LEU A 237 24.36 15.11 2.85
CA LEU A 237 22.96 15.08 3.28
C LEU A 237 22.03 14.40 2.26
N LEU A 238 22.35 14.47 0.94
CA LEU A 238 21.54 13.89 -0.12
C LEU A 238 21.15 12.42 0.13
N PRO A 239 22.11 11.51 0.34
CA PRO A 239 21.76 10.11 0.55
C PRO A 239 20.85 9.93 1.78
N ARG A 240 21.18 10.61 2.87
CA ARG A 240 20.42 10.55 4.13
C ARG A 240 19.01 11.10 3.98
N TYR A 241 18.84 12.17 3.22
CA TYR A 241 17.54 12.75 2.94
C TYR A 241 16.63 11.77 2.16
N VAL A 242 17.16 11.20 1.07
CA VAL A 242 16.39 10.24 0.26
C VAL A 242 16.08 8.98 1.08
N GLU A 243 17.05 8.42 1.82
CA GLU A 243 16.85 7.27 2.72
C GLU A 243 15.76 7.54 3.75
N ALA A 244 15.79 8.70 4.41
CA ALA A 244 14.81 9.08 5.43
C ALA A 244 13.41 9.29 4.83
N ARG A 245 13.31 9.91 3.65
CA ARG A 245 12.03 10.10 2.95
C ARG A 245 11.43 8.78 2.51
N VAL A 246 12.22 7.90 1.90
CA VAL A 246 11.79 6.55 1.50
C VAL A 246 11.38 5.74 2.72
N PHE A 247 12.15 5.77 3.81
CA PHE A 247 11.82 5.04 5.03
C PHE A 247 10.51 5.53 5.65
N ASN A 248 10.32 6.85 5.79
CA ASN A 248 9.08 7.42 6.29
C ASN A 248 7.88 7.02 5.42
N ALA A 249 8.00 7.11 4.09
CA ALA A 249 6.95 6.70 3.16
C ALA A 249 6.61 5.20 3.27
N MET A 250 7.60 4.34 3.47
CA MET A 250 7.38 2.91 3.71
C MET A 250 6.66 2.66 5.04
N LEU A 251 7.01 3.37 6.11
CA LEU A 251 6.35 3.25 7.41
C LEU A 251 4.89 3.73 7.34
N GLN A 252 4.63 4.87 6.70
CA GLN A 252 3.28 5.39 6.45
C GLN A 252 2.44 4.39 5.64
N SER A 253 3.03 3.82 4.59
CA SER A 253 2.41 2.81 3.75
C SER A 253 2.10 1.53 4.54
N ALA A 254 3.01 1.05 5.39
CA ALA A 254 2.80 -0.12 6.24
C ALA A 254 1.65 0.09 7.24
N ALA A 255 1.58 1.27 7.88
CA ALA A 255 0.47 1.63 8.76
C ALA A 255 -0.87 1.64 8.01
N SER A 256 -0.89 2.22 6.82
CA SER A 256 -2.04 2.30 5.94
C SER A 256 -2.46 0.92 5.42
N GLU A 257 -1.51 0.06 5.06
CA GLU A 257 -1.76 -1.34 4.66
C GLU A 257 -2.44 -2.13 5.78
N HIS A 258 -1.95 -2.01 7.02
CA HIS A 258 -2.55 -2.68 8.16
C HIS A 258 -3.95 -2.14 8.49
N ALA A 259 -4.18 -0.82 8.39
CA ALA A 259 -5.49 -0.22 8.60
C ALA A 259 -6.52 -0.68 7.55
N ALA A 260 -6.12 -0.68 6.29
CA ALA A 260 -6.96 -1.17 5.20
C ALA A 260 -7.27 -2.68 5.35
N ARG A 261 -6.28 -3.48 5.75
CA ARG A 261 -6.46 -4.92 6.01
C ARG A 261 -7.41 -5.16 7.17
N ARG A 262 -7.27 -4.44 8.29
CA ARG A 262 -8.19 -4.56 9.43
C ARG A 262 -9.64 -4.29 8.99
N ARG A 263 -9.87 -3.21 8.23
CA ARG A 263 -11.19 -2.83 7.72
C ARG A 263 -11.77 -3.89 6.78
N ALA A 264 -10.96 -4.39 5.84
CA ALA A 264 -11.37 -5.44 4.92
C ALA A 264 -11.71 -6.75 5.65
N MET A 265 -10.93 -7.13 6.67
CA MET A 265 -11.17 -8.33 7.47
C MET A 265 -12.40 -8.19 8.35
N LYS A 266 -12.65 -7.00 8.91
CA LYS A 266 -13.89 -6.73 9.65
C LYS A 266 -15.11 -6.90 8.73
N SER A 267 -15.12 -6.26 7.57
CA SER A 267 -16.21 -6.39 6.60
C SER A 267 -16.42 -7.85 6.16
N ALA A 268 -15.34 -8.60 5.91
CA ALA A 268 -15.44 -10.02 5.57
C ALA A 268 -16.00 -10.86 6.72
N THR A 269 -15.71 -10.53 7.98
CA THR A 269 -16.27 -11.18 9.17
C THR A 269 -17.77 -10.90 9.29
N ASP A 270 -18.18 -9.65 9.11
CA ASP A 270 -19.58 -9.23 9.17
C ASP A 270 -20.40 -9.92 8.06
N ASN A 271 -19.91 -9.94 6.82
CA ASN A 271 -20.52 -10.65 5.69
C ASN A 271 -20.61 -12.16 5.94
N ALA A 272 -19.62 -12.76 6.57
CA ALA A 272 -19.65 -14.18 6.93
C ALA A 272 -20.73 -14.47 7.96
N ASP A 273 -21.00 -13.56 8.91
CA ASP A 273 -22.10 -13.69 9.88
C ASP A 273 -23.46 -13.66 9.21
N GLU A 274 -23.69 -12.75 8.29
CA GLU A 274 -24.93 -12.66 7.53
C GLU A 274 -25.16 -13.92 6.69
N LEU A 275 -24.12 -14.41 6.04
CA LEU A 275 -24.19 -15.64 5.25
C LEU A 275 -24.48 -16.87 6.14
N ILE A 276 -23.91 -16.97 7.34
CA ILE A 276 -24.22 -18.03 8.30
C ILE A 276 -25.70 -17.99 8.71
N LYS A 277 -26.23 -16.78 9.01
CA LYS A 277 -27.67 -16.61 9.34
C LYS A 277 -28.57 -17.06 8.20
N SER A 278 -28.23 -16.67 6.96
CA SER A 278 -28.97 -17.08 5.76
C SER A 278 -28.94 -18.59 5.54
N LEU A 279 -27.75 -19.20 5.59
CA LEU A 279 -27.57 -20.65 5.44
C LEU A 279 -28.30 -21.44 6.54
N THR A 280 -28.36 -20.90 7.77
CA THR A 280 -29.07 -21.52 8.87
C THR A 280 -30.59 -21.57 8.59
N ARG A 281 -31.17 -20.46 8.08
CA ARG A 281 -32.59 -20.42 7.68
C ARG A 281 -32.89 -21.43 6.58
N LEU A 282 -32.04 -21.48 5.53
CA LEU A 282 -32.18 -22.44 4.44
C LEU A 282 -32.06 -23.90 4.90
N ALA A 283 -31.12 -24.18 5.81
CA ALA A 283 -30.96 -25.52 6.37
C ALA A 283 -32.18 -25.95 7.21
N ASN A 284 -32.77 -25.03 7.99
CA ASN A 284 -33.96 -25.30 8.75
C ASN A 284 -35.20 -25.51 7.85
N ALA A 285 -35.37 -24.71 6.81
CA ALA A 285 -36.44 -24.88 5.83
C ALA A 285 -36.30 -26.22 5.09
N ALA A 286 -35.09 -26.58 4.65
CA ALA A 286 -34.85 -27.87 4.00
C ALA A 286 -35.15 -29.06 4.94
N ARG A 287 -34.79 -28.93 6.23
CA ARG A 287 -35.13 -29.94 7.24
C ARG A 287 -36.61 -30.09 7.45
N GLN A 288 -37.36 -28.97 7.56
CA GLN A 288 -38.82 -29.00 7.70
C GLN A 288 -39.49 -29.65 6.49
N ALA A 289 -39.03 -29.30 5.28
CA ALA A 289 -39.55 -29.92 4.04
C ALA A 289 -39.30 -31.43 4.00
N GLU A 290 -38.13 -31.90 4.48
CA GLU A 290 -37.78 -33.31 4.59
C GLU A 290 -38.72 -34.04 5.57
N ILE A 291 -38.92 -33.47 6.77
CA ILE A 291 -39.84 -34.02 7.77
C ILE A 291 -41.27 -34.08 7.22
N THR A 292 -41.74 -33.00 6.57
CA THR A 292 -43.11 -32.98 5.99
C THR A 292 -43.28 -34.04 4.90
N GLN A 293 -42.27 -34.23 4.08
CA GLN A 293 -42.28 -35.26 3.05
C GLN A 293 -42.31 -36.68 3.65
N GLU A 294 -41.47 -36.96 4.65
CA GLU A 294 -41.45 -38.26 5.35
C GLU A 294 -42.83 -38.58 5.98
N ILE A 295 -43.45 -37.56 6.62
CA ILE A 295 -44.80 -37.71 7.17
C ILE A 295 -45.81 -37.99 6.07
N SER A 296 -45.78 -37.27 4.96
CA SER A 296 -46.68 -37.47 3.83
C SER A 296 -46.52 -38.85 3.18
N GLU A 297 -45.31 -39.35 3.09
CA GLU A 297 -45.01 -40.69 2.57
C GLU A 297 -45.54 -41.80 3.52
N ILE A 298 -45.42 -41.60 4.84
CA ILE A 298 -45.95 -42.55 5.84
C ILE A 298 -47.49 -42.57 5.80
N VAL A 299 -48.14 -41.40 5.80
CA VAL A 299 -49.61 -41.28 5.75
C VAL A 299 -50.16 -41.87 4.45
N GLY A 300 -49.58 -41.50 3.29
CA GLY A 300 -49.97 -42.01 1.98
C GLY A 300 -49.77 -43.53 1.85
N GLY A 301 -48.71 -44.06 2.46
CA GLY A 301 -48.48 -45.52 2.54
C GLY A 301 -49.50 -46.24 3.42
N ALA A 302 -49.91 -45.65 4.54
CA ALA A 302 -50.96 -46.20 5.42
C ALA A 302 -52.32 -46.23 4.75
N ASP A 303 -52.69 -45.12 4.04
CA ASP A 303 -53.97 -45.04 3.30
C ASP A 303 -54.00 -46.05 2.13
N ALA A 304 -52.88 -46.23 1.42
CA ALA A 304 -52.79 -47.25 0.37
C ALA A 304 -52.98 -48.67 0.89
N LEU A 305 -52.36 -48.99 2.05
CA LEU A 305 -52.51 -50.28 2.71
C LEU A 305 -53.97 -50.53 3.23
N ALA A 306 -54.62 -49.51 3.81
CA ALA A 306 -56.00 -49.58 4.25
C ALA A 306 -56.95 -49.81 3.06
N SER A 307 -56.72 -49.14 1.93
CA SER A 307 -57.52 -49.31 0.70
C SER A 307 -57.30 -50.69 0.07
N ALA A 308 -56.09 -51.24 0.13
CA ALA A 308 -55.82 -52.58 -0.38
C ALA A 308 -56.45 -53.68 0.49
N SER A 309 -56.52 -53.49 1.81
CA SER A 309 -57.23 -54.44 2.70
C SER A 309 -58.74 -54.42 2.63
N ALA A 310 -59.31 -53.26 2.33
CA ALA A 310 -60.76 -53.09 2.13
C ALA A 310 -61.29 -53.60 0.77
N GLY A 311 -60.42 -53.82 -0.21
CA GLY A 311 -60.75 -54.38 -1.54
C GLY A 311 -60.62 -55.91 -1.64
N SER A 312 -60.24 -56.59 -0.55
CA SER A 312 -60.06 -58.07 -0.49
C SER A 312 -61.16 -58.81 0.30
N GLU A 313 -62.24 -58.11 0.71
CA GLU A 313 -63.46 -58.72 1.21
C GLU A 313 -64.53 -58.63 0.07
#